data_acb94638014446d1ad5efafcf7ca7454
#
_entry.id   acb94638014446d1ad5efafcf7ca7454
#
_cell.length_a   1.000
_cell.length_b   1.000
_cell.length_c   1.000
_cell.angle_alpha   90.00
_cell.angle_beta   90.00
_cell.angle_gamma   90.00
#
_symmetry.space_group_name_H-M   'P 1'
#
loop_
_entity.id
_entity.type
_entity.pdbx_description
1 polymer ?
#
loop_
_entity_poly.entity_id
_entity_poly.type
_entity_poly.pdbx_seq_one_letter_code
_entity_poly.pdbx_strand_id
1 'polypeptide(L)'
;MSVPSPFEGPMPTEAKVLPAINGVPFKKHLAGNRPYEQFTLVIQTYKRAEVLRKSLEHYIGLQDLDKILVIINSDPGPYQYLHDLDLGVPIICVQAEQNSMNNRFLPYDEIETDAVLSFDDDMRLTHDEINLAFRIWRQVRQRLVGFAGRFHFWHPKLQQWYYGMDYSCQMSMTLTNAVFYHKYYYMYAYSYWMPQTIRNRVGELK
;
A
#
# COMPACT_ATOMS: atom_id res chain seq x y z
N MET A 1 30.59 -20.59 -5.68
CA MET A 1 29.80 -20.08 -6.83
C MET A 1 28.90 -18.97 -6.28
N SER A 2 29.18 -17.73 -6.68
CA SER A 2 28.34 -16.59 -6.32
C SER A 2 27.01 -16.73 -7.05
N VAL A 3 25.89 -16.65 -6.32
CA VAL A 3 24.56 -16.60 -6.92
C VAL A 3 24.44 -15.26 -7.65
N PRO A 4 24.11 -15.22 -8.95
CA PRO A 4 23.91 -13.95 -9.65
C PRO A 4 22.76 -13.20 -8.99
N SER A 5 22.95 -11.90 -8.75
CA SER A 5 21.90 -11.01 -8.26
C SER A 5 20.78 -10.97 -9.29
N PRO A 6 19.51 -11.14 -8.91
CA PRO A 6 18.39 -11.02 -9.85
C PRO A 6 18.23 -9.59 -10.40
N PHE A 7 19.04 -8.65 -9.91
CA PHE A 7 19.04 -7.23 -10.30
C PHE A 7 20.24 -6.84 -11.20
N GLU A 8 20.99 -7.79 -11.71
CA GLU A 8 22.04 -7.55 -12.72
C GLU A 8 21.50 -7.35 -14.16
N GLY A 9 20.29 -6.83 -14.28
CA GLY A 9 19.87 -6.17 -15.51
C GLY A 9 20.39 -4.73 -15.50
N PRO A 10 20.66 -4.11 -16.68
CA PRO A 10 21.04 -2.72 -16.73
C PRO A 10 19.95 -1.91 -16.02
N MET A 11 20.31 -1.25 -14.92
CA MET A 11 19.46 -0.23 -14.33
C MET A 11 19.05 0.72 -15.46
N PRO A 12 17.75 1.03 -15.61
CA PRO A 12 17.32 1.97 -16.61
C PRO A 12 18.13 3.27 -16.40
N THR A 13 19.03 3.57 -17.30
CA THR A 13 19.95 4.73 -17.24
C THR A 13 19.20 6.06 -17.42
N GLU A 14 17.93 6.00 -17.75
CA GLU A 14 17.04 7.15 -17.79
C GLU A 14 15.82 6.82 -16.94
N ALA A 15 15.70 7.48 -15.80
CA ALA A 15 14.41 7.60 -15.13
C ALA A 15 13.47 8.27 -16.15
N LYS A 16 12.67 7.48 -16.86
CA LYS A 16 11.59 8.04 -17.68
C LYS A 16 10.81 8.95 -16.77
N VAL A 17 10.86 10.23 -17.07
CA VAL A 17 10.07 11.24 -16.36
C VAL A 17 8.62 10.77 -16.47
N LEU A 18 8.04 10.38 -15.36
CA LEU A 18 6.62 10.01 -15.33
C LEU A 18 5.81 11.19 -15.82
N PRO A 19 4.84 11.01 -16.70
CA PRO A 19 3.99 12.11 -17.14
C PRO A 19 3.37 12.78 -15.93
N ALA A 20 3.32 14.11 -15.95
CA ALA A 20 2.68 14.89 -14.91
C ALA A 20 1.20 14.48 -14.83
N ILE A 21 0.78 13.93 -13.71
CA ILE A 21 -0.63 13.76 -13.41
C ILE A 21 -1.11 15.10 -12.86
N ASN A 22 -2.16 15.66 -13.44
CA ASN A 22 -2.71 17.00 -13.11
C ASN A 22 -1.75 18.18 -13.35
N GLY A 23 -0.82 18.06 -14.29
CA GLY A 23 0.06 19.17 -14.71
C GLY A 23 1.13 19.57 -13.72
N VAL A 24 1.31 18.86 -12.60
CA VAL A 24 2.33 19.17 -11.60
C VAL A 24 3.55 18.28 -11.81
N PRO A 25 4.76 18.86 -12.01
CA PRO A 25 5.98 18.08 -12.22
C PRO A 25 6.27 17.19 -11.00
N PHE A 26 6.42 15.91 -11.23
CA PHE A 26 6.67 14.87 -10.23
C PHE A 26 7.79 15.20 -9.22
N LYS A 27 8.87 15.86 -9.68
CA LYS A 27 9.99 16.28 -8.83
C LYS A 27 9.63 17.25 -7.70
N LYS A 28 8.55 18.01 -7.85
CA LYS A 28 8.15 19.00 -6.83
C LYS A 28 7.51 18.37 -5.61
N HIS A 29 6.93 17.18 -5.76
CA HIS A 29 6.28 16.44 -4.66
C HIS A 29 7.25 15.56 -3.85
N LEU A 30 8.46 15.34 -4.35
CA LEU A 30 9.47 14.49 -3.69
C LEU A 30 10.34 15.26 -2.69
N ALA A 31 10.27 16.57 -2.68
CA ALA A 31 11.18 17.39 -1.90
C ALA A 31 10.60 17.74 -0.51
N GLY A 32 11.22 17.17 0.52
CA GLY A 32 11.12 17.67 1.89
C GLY A 32 9.94 17.16 2.72
N ASN A 33 10.06 17.35 4.02
CA ASN A 33 9.02 17.09 5.01
C ASN A 33 8.01 18.24 4.99
N ARG A 34 6.74 17.94 4.71
CA ARG A 34 5.62 18.90 4.74
C ARG A 34 4.93 18.79 6.11
N PRO A 35 4.99 19.81 6.98
CA PRO A 35 4.48 19.71 8.34
C PRO A 35 2.96 19.48 8.43
N TYR A 36 2.21 19.85 7.41
CA TYR A 36 0.74 19.68 7.37
C TYR A 36 0.30 18.63 6.34
N GLU A 37 1.17 17.70 6.01
CA GLU A 37 0.83 16.62 5.09
C GLU A 37 -0.02 15.59 5.79
N GLN A 38 -1.01 15.11 5.07
CA GLN A 38 -1.92 14.05 5.49
C GLN A 38 -1.72 12.79 4.62
N PHE A 39 -2.31 11.69 5.06
CA PHE A 39 -2.31 10.44 4.31
C PHE A 39 -3.73 9.89 4.16
N THR A 40 -3.96 9.12 3.10
CA THR A 40 -5.17 8.33 2.91
C THR A 40 -4.93 6.91 3.39
N LEU A 41 -5.83 6.39 4.23
CA LEU A 41 -5.84 4.99 4.64
C LEU A 41 -6.65 4.18 3.63
N VAL A 42 -6.01 3.19 2.99
CA VAL A 42 -6.65 2.28 2.03
C VAL A 42 -6.79 0.91 2.68
N ILE A 43 -8.03 0.47 2.87
CA ILE A 43 -8.34 -0.84 3.43
C ILE A 43 -9.10 -1.66 2.40
N GLN A 44 -8.64 -2.88 2.16
CA GLN A 44 -9.32 -3.82 1.29
C GLN A 44 -9.97 -4.92 2.12
N THR A 45 -11.23 -5.24 1.82
CA THR A 45 -12.00 -6.26 2.56
C THR A 45 -12.71 -7.23 1.62
N TYR A 46 -12.88 -8.48 2.10
CA TYR A 46 -13.63 -9.52 1.41
C TYR A 46 -14.43 -10.35 2.40
N LYS A 47 -15.75 -10.19 2.42
CA LYS A 47 -16.69 -10.95 3.28
C LYS A 47 -16.39 -10.89 4.79
N ARG A 48 -15.80 -9.79 5.28
CA ARG A 48 -15.39 -9.61 6.68
C ARG A 48 -15.92 -8.30 7.29
N ALA A 49 -17.21 -7.97 7.07
CA ALA A 49 -17.80 -6.69 7.50
C ALA A 49 -17.60 -6.39 8.99
N GLU A 50 -17.79 -7.39 9.87
CA GLU A 50 -17.62 -7.22 11.31
C GLU A 50 -16.15 -7.02 11.74
N VAL A 51 -15.21 -7.66 11.04
CA VAL A 51 -13.78 -7.48 11.30
C VAL A 51 -13.37 -6.06 10.92
N LEU A 52 -13.79 -5.63 9.72
CA LEU A 52 -13.56 -4.28 9.23
C LEU A 52 -14.13 -3.23 10.20
N ARG A 53 -15.37 -3.38 10.67
CA ARG A 53 -16.00 -2.45 11.61
C ARG A 53 -15.15 -2.23 12.85
N LYS A 54 -14.71 -3.32 13.50
CA LYS A 54 -13.86 -3.25 14.70
C LYS A 54 -12.49 -2.65 14.41
N SER A 55 -11.96 -2.84 13.21
CA SER A 55 -10.70 -2.25 12.80
C SER A 55 -10.84 -0.74 12.60
N LEU A 56 -11.91 -0.29 11.95
CA LEU A 56 -12.16 1.13 11.69
C LEU A 56 -12.34 1.94 12.97
N GLU A 57 -13.07 1.40 13.97
CA GLU A 57 -13.28 2.05 15.26
C GLU A 57 -11.95 2.36 15.98
N HIS A 58 -10.90 1.59 15.69
CA HIS A 58 -9.57 1.80 16.26
C HIS A 58 -8.87 3.05 15.72
N TYR A 59 -9.27 3.56 14.55
CA TYR A 59 -8.62 4.71 13.91
C TYR A 59 -9.31 6.05 14.20
N ILE A 60 -10.30 6.08 15.11
CA ILE A 60 -10.93 7.32 15.57
C ILE A 60 -9.88 8.24 16.18
N GLY A 61 -9.77 9.47 15.67
CA GLY A 61 -8.82 10.46 16.17
C GLY A 61 -7.36 10.22 15.75
N LEU A 62 -7.11 9.37 14.77
CA LEU A 62 -5.76 9.18 14.22
C LEU A 62 -5.27 10.47 13.56
N GLN A 63 -4.11 10.94 14.03
CA GLN A 63 -3.50 12.19 13.56
C GLN A 63 -3.10 12.09 12.08
N ASP A 64 -3.21 13.22 11.37
CA ASP A 64 -2.82 13.36 9.96
C ASP A 64 -3.58 12.43 8.97
N LEU A 65 -4.63 11.75 9.42
CA LEU A 65 -5.52 10.99 8.55
C LEU A 65 -6.44 11.94 7.78
N ASP A 66 -6.41 11.91 6.44
CA ASP A 66 -7.28 12.70 5.57
C ASP A 66 -8.63 12.02 5.37
N LYS A 67 -8.60 10.79 4.94
CA LYS A 67 -9.80 9.96 4.67
C LYS A 67 -9.48 8.47 4.69
N ILE A 68 -10.52 7.65 4.73
CA ILE A 68 -10.43 6.20 4.63
C ILE A 68 -11.09 5.76 3.33
N LEU A 69 -10.35 5.05 2.49
CA LEU A 69 -10.87 4.40 1.27
C LEU A 69 -11.04 2.92 1.55
N VAL A 70 -12.28 2.45 1.54
CA VAL A 70 -12.62 1.03 1.73
C VAL A 70 -12.91 0.39 0.39
N ILE A 71 -12.10 -0.59 0.00
CA ILE A 71 -12.27 -1.35 -1.24
C ILE A 71 -12.99 -2.65 -0.91
N ILE A 72 -14.22 -2.78 -1.38
CA ILE A 72 -15.09 -3.91 -1.11
C ILE A 72 -14.98 -4.91 -2.28
N ASN A 73 -14.35 -6.04 -2.03
CA ASN A 73 -14.14 -7.11 -3.03
C ASN A 73 -15.29 -8.15 -3.07
N SER A 74 -16.37 -7.91 -2.34
CA SER A 74 -17.54 -8.82 -2.23
C SER A 74 -18.83 -8.02 -2.41
N ASP A 75 -19.98 -8.67 -2.16
CA ASP A 75 -21.27 -7.99 -2.13
C ASP A 75 -21.25 -6.78 -1.16
N PRO A 76 -21.69 -5.59 -1.58
CA PRO A 76 -21.69 -4.38 -0.77
C PRO A 76 -22.73 -4.40 0.36
N GLY A 77 -23.74 -5.26 0.30
CA GLY A 77 -24.86 -5.27 1.25
C GLY A 77 -24.45 -5.27 2.74
N PRO A 78 -23.51 -6.10 3.19
CA PRO A 78 -23.07 -6.14 4.59
C PRO A 78 -22.29 -4.91 5.05
N TYR A 79 -21.91 -4.00 4.15
CA TYR A 79 -21.08 -2.82 4.43
C TYR A 79 -21.85 -1.51 4.44
N GLN A 80 -23.19 -1.53 4.34
CA GLN A 80 -24.01 -0.34 4.34
C GLN A 80 -23.84 0.54 5.59
N TYR A 81 -23.50 -0.07 6.73
CA TYR A 81 -23.23 0.65 7.99
C TYR A 81 -22.07 1.67 7.88
N LEU A 82 -21.19 1.53 6.89
CA LEU A 82 -20.08 2.46 6.67
C LEU A 82 -20.54 3.88 6.33
N HIS A 83 -21.75 4.03 5.78
CA HIS A 83 -22.34 5.33 5.48
C HIS A 83 -22.76 6.10 6.74
N ASP A 84 -23.06 5.37 7.83
CA ASP A 84 -23.52 5.93 9.09
C ASP A 84 -22.40 6.03 10.14
N LEU A 85 -21.21 5.53 9.81
CA LEU A 85 -20.08 5.48 10.73
C LEU A 85 -19.33 6.82 10.73
N ASP A 86 -19.33 7.51 11.86
CA ASP A 86 -18.57 8.74 12.06
C ASP A 86 -17.22 8.43 12.74
N LEU A 87 -16.14 8.59 12.02
CA LEU A 87 -14.77 8.43 12.54
C LEU A 87 -14.03 9.77 12.65
N GLY A 88 -14.72 10.89 12.40
CA GLY A 88 -14.11 12.22 12.34
C GLY A 88 -13.38 12.51 11.03
N VAL A 89 -13.36 11.56 10.09
CA VAL A 89 -12.82 11.70 8.73
C VAL A 89 -13.76 11.00 7.72
N PRO A 90 -13.78 11.44 6.46
CA PRO A 90 -14.61 10.82 5.43
C PRO A 90 -14.25 9.34 5.22
N ILE A 91 -15.27 8.49 5.07
CA ILE A 91 -15.15 7.11 4.62
C ILE A 91 -15.72 7.01 3.20
N ILE A 92 -14.91 6.59 2.26
CA ILE A 92 -15.30 6.40 0.87
C ILE A 92 -15.28 4.90 0.57
N CYS A 93 -16.40 4.37 0.09
CA CYS A 93 -16.52 2.96 -0.28
C CYS A 93 -16.42 2.81 -1.80
N VAL A 94 -15.53 1.96 -2.25
CA VAL A 94 -15.38 1.60 -3.66
C VAL A 94 -15.70 0.12 -3.83
N GLN A 95 -16.66 -0.15 -4.70
CA GLN A 95 -17.00 -1.52 -5.09
C GLN A 95 -16.03 -2.00 -6.16
N ALA A 96 -15.30 -3.07 -5.86
CA ALA A 96 -14.40 -3.69 -6.84
C ALA A 96 -15.20 -4.52 -7.86
N GLU A 97 -14.80 -4.46 -9.13
CA GLU A 97 -15.41 -5.27 -10.20
C GLU A 97 -15.09 -6.75 -10.06
N GLN A 98 -13.90 -7.06 -9.55
CA GLN A 98 -13.41 -8.42 -9.37
C GLN A 98 -12.73 -8.56 -8.00
N ASN A 99 -12.81 -9.77 -7.42
CA ASN A 99 -12.07 -10.06 -6.20
C ASN A 99 -10.58 -10.24 -6.53
N SER A 100 -9.79 -9.22 -6.24
CA SER A 100 -8.34 -9.23 -6.44
C SER A 100 -7.62 -8.52 -5.30
N MET A 101 -6.56 -9.12 -4.79
CA MET A 101 -5.69 -8.48 -3.79
C MET A 101 -5.00 -7.22 -4.32
N ASN A 102 -4.92 -7.08 -5.64
CA ASN A 102 -4.27 -5.96 -6.31
C ASN A 102 -5.14 -4.71 -6.39
N ASN A 103 -6.44 -4.80 -6.05
CA ASN A 103 -7.33 -3.65 -6.12
C ASN A 103 -6.85 -2.48 -5.26
N ARG A 104 -6.12 -2.75 -4.16
CA ARG A 104 -5.50 -1.72 -3.31
C ARG A 104 -4.44 -0.85 -4.00
N PHE A 105 -3.97 -1.27 -5.17
CA PHE A 105 -2.94 -0.57 -5.95
C PHE A 105 -3.48 0.13 -7.19
N LEU A 106 -4.79 0.11 -7.40
CA LEU A 106 -5.41 0.83 -8.50
C LEU A 106 -5.40 2.35 -8.21
N PRO A 107 -5.27 3.16 -9.25
CA PRO A 107 -5.19 4.62 -9.12
C PRO A 107 -6.60 5.22 -8.94
N TYR A 108 -7.10 5.18 -7.73
CA TYR A 108 -8.38 5.79 -7.36
C TYR A 108 -8.27 7.31 -7.30
N ASP A 109 -9.17 8.01 -7.98
CA ASP A 109 -9.21 9.48 -8.01
C ASP A 109 -9.52 10.08 -6.63
N GLU A 110 -10.17 9.33 -5.76
CA GLU A 110 -10.49 9.69 -4.38
C GLU A 110 -9.25 9.85 -3.50
N ILE A 111 -8.11 9.31 -3.90
CA ILE A 111 -6.84 9.47 -3.19
C ILE A 111 -6.18 10.78 -3.63
N GLU A 112 -6.40 11.84 -2.85
CA GLU A 112 -5.83 13.17 -3.13
C GLU A 112 -4.46 13.37 -2.48
N THR A 113 -4.14 12.63 -1.42
CA THR A 113 -2.87 12.70 -0.71
C THR A 113 -1.73 12.01 -1.48
N ASP A 114 -0.49 12.48 -1.28
CA ASP A 114 0.68 11.79 -1.82
C ASP A 114 0.98 10.50 -1.06
N ALA A 115 0.75 10.52 0.26
CA ALA A 115 0.94 9.39 1.15
C ALA A 115 -0.28 8.48 1.15
N VAL A 116 -0.05 7.21 0.99
CA VAL A 116 -1.07 6.16 1.14
C VAL A 116 -0.58 5.16 2.18
N LEU A 117 -1.42 4.89 3.18
CA LEU A 117 -1.23 3.78 4.09
C LEU A 117 -2.14 2.63 3.65
N SER A 118 -1.56 1.53 3.17
CA SER A 118 -2.32 0.32 2.87
C SER A 118 -2.42 -0.56 4.10
N PHE A 119 -3.63 -1.00 4.42
CA PHE A 119 -3.91 -1.94 5.50
C PHE A 119 -4.76 -3.12 5.05
N ASP A 120 -4.57 -4.25 5.70
CA ASP A 120 -5.56 -5.34 5.69
C ASP A 120 -6.66 -5.05 6.73
N ASP A 121 -7.84 -5.60 6.51
CA ASP A 121 -9.03 -5.35 7.34
C ASP A 121 -8.92 -5.90 8.78
N ASP A 122 -7.91 -6.72 9.07
CA ASP A 122 -7.62 -7.31 10.38
C ASP A 122 -6.34 -6.77 11.05
N MET A 123 -5.67 -5.81 10.43
CA MET A 123 -4.49 -5.17 11.01
C MET A 123 -4.86 -4.24 12.16
N ARG A 124 -4.01 -4.26 13.19
CA ARG A 124 -4.12 -3.38 14.35
C ARG A 124 -2.75 -2.86 14.74
N LEU A 125 -2.55 -1.58 14.48
CA LEU A 125 -1.40 -0.84 14.94
C LEU A 125 -1.88 0.28 15.85
N THR A 126 -1.08 0.63 16.82
CA THR A 126 -1.35 1.79 17.67
C THR A 126 -1.21 3.08 16.88
N HIS A 127 -1.87 4.15 17.31
CA HIS A 127 -1.72 5.47 16.71
C HIS A 127 -0.26 5.93 16.71
N ASP A 128 0.48 5.65 17.77
CA ASP A 128 1.91 6.01 17.87
C ASP A 128 2.77 5.30 16.84
N GLU A 129 2.52 4.01 16.57
CA GLU A 129 3.21 3.26 15.53
C GLU A 129 2.91 3.85 14.15
N ILE A 130 1.65 4.12 13.85
CA ILE A 130 1.25 4.72 12.57
C ILE A 130 1.87 6.11 12.41
N ASN A 131 1.80 6.95 13.43
CA ASN A 131 2.37 8.29 13.42
C ASN A 131 3.90 8.27 13.26
N LEU A 132 4.59 7.32 13.91
CA LEU A 132 6.03 7.13 13.74
C LEU A 132 6.37 6.75 12.30
N ALA A 133 5.67 5.77 11.74
CA ALA A 133 5.90 5.32 10.37
C ALA A 133 5.62 6.44 9.35
N PHE A 134 4.57 7.24 9.57
CA PHE A 134 4.27 8.38 8.71
C PHE A 134 5.36 9.46 8.77
N ARG A 135 5.89 9.77 9.96
CA ARG A 135 7.01 10.69 10.11
C ARG A 135 8.27 10.20 9.40
N ILE A 136 8.57 8.90 9.46
CA ILE A 136 9.70 8.30 8.74
C ILE A 136 9.44 8.39 7.24
N TRP A 137 8.24 8.03 6.77
CA TRP A 137 7.90 8.07 5.36
C TRP A 137 8.05 9.48 4.75
N ARG A 138 7.64 10.51 5.47
CA ARG A 138 7.81 11.91 5.02
C ARG A 138 9.26 12.30 4.72
N GLN A 139 10.23 11.63 5.33
CA GLN A 139 11.66 11.87 5.08
C GLN A 139 12.22 11.05 3.91
N VAL A 140 11.58 9.94 3.58
CA VAL A 140 12.03 8.99 2.55
C VAL A 140 10.91 8.61 1.59
N ARG A 141 10.19 9.59 1.07
CA ARG A 141 8.94 9.46 0.29
C ARG A 141 8.99 8.48 -0.87
N GLN A 142 10.15 8.24 -1.44
CA GLN A 142 10.37 7.29 -2.54
C GLN A 142 10.48 5.85 -2.05
N ARG A 143 10.41 5.60 -0.76
CA ARG A 143 10.54 4.27 -0.18
C ARG A 143 9.21 3.74 0.36
N LEU A 144 9.13 2.42 0.47
CA LEU A 144 8.11 1.75 1.24
C LEU A 144 8.52 1.78 2.71
N VAL A 145 7.62 2.22 3.59
CA VAL A 145 7.82 2.19 5.04
C VAL A 145 6.73 1.33 5.65
N GLY A 146 7.08 0.10 6.04
CA GLY A 146 6.12 -0.91 6.47
C GLY A 146 6.53 -1.59 7.77
N PHE A 147 5.61 -2.35 8.34
CA PHE A 147 5.75 -2.99 9.65
C PHE A 147 6.10 -4.47 9.55
N ALA A 148 5.80 -5.11 8.44
CA ALA A 148 6.01 -6.54 8.23
C ALA A 148 7.17 -6.78 7.27
N GLY A 149 8.40 -6.64 7.79
CA GLY A 149 9.61 -6.95 7.03
C GLY A 149 9.74 -8.44 6.74
N ARG A 150 10.30 -8.76 5.58
CA ARG A 150 10.63 -10.12 5.14
C ARG A 150 11.98 -10.08 4.45
N PHE A 151 12.65 -11.24 4.39
CA PHE A 151 13.81 -11.43 3.54
C PHE A 151 13.49 -12.46 2.45
N HIS A 152 14.11 -12.35 1.30
CA HIS A 152 14.00 -13.36 0.24
C HIS A 152 15.34 -14.06 0.07
N PHE A 153 15.27 -15.34 -0.30
CA PHE A 153 16.44 -16.16 -0.52
C PHE A 153 16.17 -17.24 -1.58
N TRP A 154 17.24 -17.63 -2.24
CA TRP A 154 17.20 -18.75 -3.17
C TRP A 154 17.31 -20.07 -2.42
N HIS A 155 16.36 -20.98 -2.63
CA HIS A 155 16.39 -22.33 -2.05
C HIS A 155 17.04 -23.33 -3.02
N PRO A 156 18.31 -23.75 -2.79
CA PRO A 156 19.07 -24.52 -3.79
C PRO A 156 18.47 -25.89 -4.13
N LYS A 157 17.87 -26.56 -3.14
CA LYS A 157 17.25 -27.88 -3.37
C LYS A 157 15.95 -27.82 -4.16
N LEU A 158 15.17 -26.75 -3.99
CA LEU A 158 13.87 -26.57 -4.66
C LEU A 158 13.98 -25.73 -5.92
N GLN A 159 15.17 -25.17 -6.22
CA GLN A 159 15.44 -24.35 -7.41
C GLN A 159 14.43 -23.21 -7.57
N GLN A 160 14.07 -22.56 -6.48
CA GLN A 160 13.10 -21.44 -6.49
C GLN A 160 13.37 -20.42 -5.40
N TRP A 161 12.83 -19.23 -5.59
CA TRP A 161 12.87 -18.16 -4.60
C TRP A 161 11.84 -18.40 -3.50
N TYR A 162 12.27 -18.15 -2.25
CA TYR A 162 11.43 -18.14 -1.06
C TYR A 162 11.55 -16.81 -0.34
N TYR A 163 10.55 -16.52 0.48
CA TYR A 163 10.64 -15.46 1.46
C TYR A 163 10.27 -15.99 2.85
N GLY A 164 10.84 -15.38 3.89
CA GLY A 164 10.67 -15.83 5.25
C GLY A 164 10.71 -14.71 6.28
N MET A 165 10.51 -15.10 7.54
CA MET A 165 10.49 -14.22 8.71
C MET A 165 11.66 -14.46 9.66
N ASP A 166 12.72 -15.15 9.25
CA ASP A 166 13.84 -15.41 10.16
C ASP A 166 14.40 -14.10 10.71
N TYR A 167 14.92 -14.19 11.94
CA TYR A 167 15.46 -13.06 12.70
C TYR A 167 16.77 -12.51 12.13
N SER A 168 16.92 -12.52 10.81
CA SER A 168 18.09 -11.94 10.18
C SER A 168 17.86 -10.43 10.02
N CYS A 169 18.90 -9.64 10.24
CA CYS A 169 18.88 -8.19 10.02
C CYS A 169 18.81 -7.81 8.52
N GLN A 170 18.73 -8.78 7.61
CA GLN A 170 18.74 -8.58 6.16
C GLN A 170 17.31 -8.57 5.61
N MET A 171 16.53 -7.57 5.99
CA MET A 171 15.20 -7.37 5.41
C MET A 171 15.34 -6.82 3.99
N SER A 172 14.71 -7.46 3.02
CA SER A 172 14.79 -7.10 1.61
C SER A 172 13.44 -6.74 0.98
N MET A 173 12.35 -6.95 1.72
CA MET A 173 10.99 -6.61 1.28
C MET A 173 10.10 -6.31 2.49
N THR A 174 9.00 -5.61 2.25
CA THR A 174 7.91 -5.42 3.20
C THR A 174 6.60 -5.93 2.63
N LEU A 175 5.75 -6.49 3.49
CA LEU A 175 4.41 -6.89 3.08
C LEU A 175 3.49 -5.67 2.99
N THR A 176 2.49 -5.79 2.14
CA THR A 176 1.55 -4.71 1.84
C THR A 176 0.36 -4.62 2.79
N ASN A 177 0.35 -5.47 3.81
CA ASN A 177 -0.69 -5.53 4.82
C ASN A 177 -0.66 -4.37 5.83
N ALA A 178 0.49 -3.67 5.94
CA ALA A 178 0.64 -2.43 6.71
C ALA A 178 1.86 -1.67 6.19
N VAL A 179 1.67 -0.78 5.22
CA VAL A 179 2.78 -0.09 4.55
C VAL A 179 2.38 1.29 4.05
N PHE A 180 3.23 2.28 4.33
CA PHE A 180 3.18 3.59 3.68
C PHE A 180 3.91 3.56 2.35
N TYR A 181 3.31 4.14 1.33
CA TYR A 181 3.92 4.35 0.01
C TYR A 181 3.42 5.65 -0.62
N HIS A 182 4.15 6.10 -1.62
CA HIS A 182 3.73 7.23 -2.43
C HIS A 182 2.81 6.76 -3.54
N LYS A 183 1.62 7.39 -3.68
CA LYS A 183 0.61 6.98 -4.67
C LYS A 183 1.14 6.85 -6.08
N TYR A 184 2.00 7.77 -6.54
CA TYR A 184 2.55 7.72 -7.87
C TYR A 184 3.52 6.58 -8.09
N TYR A 185 4.42 6.31 -7.13
CA TYR A 185 5.40 5.24 -7.30
C TYR A 185 4.76 3.87 -7.34
N TYR A 186 3.79 3.63 -6.46
CA TYR A 186 3.25 2.29 -6.30
C TYR A 186 2.04 2.04 -7.18
N MET A 187 1.02 2.89 -7.11
CA MET A 187 -0.21 2.72 -7.88
C MET A 187 0.05 2.91 -9.38
N TYR A 188 0.86 3.91 -9.72
CA TYR A 188 1.20 4.18 -11.11
C TYR A 188 2.10 3.08 -11.69
N ALA A 189 3.14 2.67 -10.96
CA ALA A 189 4.02 1.59 -11.39
C ALA A 189 3.24 0.28 -11.58
N TYR A 190 2.32 -0.03 -10.66
CA TYR A 190 1.47 -1.20 -10.78
C TYR A 190 0.57 -1.13 -12.02
N SER A 191 -0.08 0.01 -12.28
CA SER A 191 -1.07 0.15 -13.35
C SER A 191 -0.45 0.23 -14.74
N TYR A 192 0.71 0.87 -14.89
CA TYR A 192 1.28 1.21 -16.19
C TYR A 192 2.56 0.43 -16.54
N TRP A 193 3.35 0.03 -15.55
CA TRP A 193 4.63 -0.63 -15.80
C TRP A 193 4.62 -2.14 -15.58
N MET A 194 3.77 -2.61 -14.68
CA MET A 194 3.71 -4.04 -14.43
C MET A 194 2.96 -4.74 -15.57
N PRO A 195 3.58 -5.75 -16.23
CA PRO A 195 2.92 -6.50 -17.29
C PRO A 195 1.61 -7.14 -16.82
N GLN A 196 0.58 -7.12 -17.69
CA GLN A 196 -0.74 -7.66 -17.37
C GLN A 196 -0.69 -9.13 -16.92
N THR A 197 0.23 -9.92 -17.51
CA THR A 197 0.44 -11.32 -17.12
C THR A 197 0.86 -11.49 -15.68
N ILE A 198 1.68 -10.56 -15.15
CA ILE A 198 2.11 -10.56 -13.75
C ILE A 198 0.95 -10.10 -12.87
N ARG A 199 0.25 -9.03 -13.24
CA ARG A 199 -0.91 -8.52 -12.49
C ARG A 199 -1.98 -9.59 -12.31
N ASN A 200 -2.29 -10.34 -13.36
CA ASN A 200 -3.27 -11.40 -13.31
C ASN A 200 -2.85 -12.53 -12.36
N ARG A 201 -1.60 -12.96 -12.42
CA ARG A 201 -1.10 -14.04 -11.53
C ARG A 201 -1.15 -13.66 -10.06
N VAL A 202 -0.79 -12.43 -9.71
CA VAL A 202 -0.84 -11.97 -8.30
C VAL A 202 -2.28 -11.80 -7.83
N GLY A 203 -3.19 -11.39 -8.71
CA GLY A 203 -4.62 -11.23 -8.39
C GLY A 203 -5.35 -12.55 -8.12
N GLU A 204 -4.86 -13.67 -8.67
CA GLU A 204 -5.46 -15.01 -8.54
C GLU A 204 -5.02 -15.77 -7.28
N LEU A 205 -4.03 -15.28 -6.57
CA LEU A 205 -3.61 -15.87 -5.29
C LEU A 205 -4.69 -15.66 -4.23
N LYS A 206 -5.45 -16.74 -3.99
CA LYS A 206 -6.51 -16.82 -2.97
C LYS A 206 -5.94 -17.14 -1.60
#